data_06a5cff7ede5c3a5c7d285a8ebac0b19
#
_entry.id   06a5cff7ede5c3a5c7d285a8ebac0b19
#
_cell.length_a   1.000
_cell.length_b   1.000
_cell.length_c   1.000
_cell.angle_alpha   90.00
_cell.angle_beta   90.00
_cell.angle_gamma   90.00
#
_symmetry.space_group_name_H-M   'P 1'
#
loop_
_entity.id
_entity.type
_entity.pdbx_description
1 polymer ?
#
loop_
_entity_poly.entity_id
_entity_poly.type
_entity_poly.pdbx_seq_one_letter_code
_entity_poly.pdbx_strand_id
1 'polypeptide(L)'
;MKKLIAYWFVFIVLSFSVSAQFIDRANKVSPSIDYAKLAYIDTLINNYLRNEWETGIVTIIVKDNQLVQYKGYGYLNAATRKPMPPDAMFRIMSQTKAITGVGIMILYEQGKLLLDEPVGDFIPEFRNQVVLDKFNAADTTYTTVPAKRTITIRDLLTHSSGIDYADIGSAAMKAIYAKAGIPSGLGYFDRDLKTEMKKLGKLPLGFQPGEKFQYGLNTDLLGCLIEIISAQTLDAFLRENIFEPLGMKDTYFNVPEPKANRLATVYTENDEHHIIPWSHSFRNIDPDYPTMKKHYFSGGAGLTSTAFDYAIFMQMLLNGGIYNGKRILSPRTVEIMTSNQLDFHFNGTDDFGLGFEIVSDKAANLGPKNKGSFSWGGYYGTTYWADPKAKMVCLIMTQHTPNSHGDLASKITDIIYSSLRK
;
A
#
# COMPACT_ATOMS: atom_id res chain seq x y z
N MET A 1 55.19 -10.41 55.34
CA MET A 1 54.66 -11.19 54.18
C MET A 1 53.22 -10.69 53.86
N LYS A 2 53.10 -9.83 52.86
CA LYS A 2 51.79 -9.33 52.38
C LYS A 2 51.33 -10.21 51.26
N LYS A 3 50.19 -10.92 51.44
CA LYS A 3 49.56 -11.75 50.37
C LYS A 3 48.78 -10.82 49.42
N LEU A 4 49.22 -10.74 48.14
CA LEU A 4 48.42 -10.13 47.07
C LEU A 4 47.35 -11.16 46.63
N ILE A 5 46.08 -10.76 46.76
CA ILE A 5 44.95 -11.50 46.20
C ILE A 5 44.66 -10.89 44.82
N ALA A 6 44.93 -11.64 43.76
CA ALA A 6 44.61 -11.24 42.38
C ALA A 6 43.15 -11.64 42.11
N TYR A 7 42.29 -10.60 41.87
CA TYR A 7 40.93 -10.82 41.37
C TYR A 7 40.96 -10.96 39.85
N TRP A 8 40.58 -12.13 39.36
CA TRP A 8 40.33 -12.37 37.95
C TRP A 8 38.89 -11.95 37.63
N PHE A 9 38.73 -10.84 36.87
CA PHE A 9 37.48 -10.46 36.28
C PHE A 9 37.27 -11.28 35.00
N VAL A 10 36.35 -12.26 35.05
CA VAL A 10 35.89 -12.98 33.86
C VAL A 10 34.88 -12.11 33.14
N PHE A 11 35.29 -11.51 32.05
CA PHE A 11 34.36 -10.83 31.13
C PHE A 11 33.59 -11.91 30.35
N ILE A 12 32.33 -12.18 30.73
CA ILE A 12 31.41 -12.95 29.92
C ILE A 12 30.94 -12.05 28.78
N VAL A 13 31.52 -12.22 27.59
CA VAL A 13 31.01 -11.61 26.36
C VAL A 13 29.77 -12.38 25.98
N LEU A 14 28.60 -11.86 26.36
CA LEU A 14 27.31 -12.31 25.85
C LEU A 14 27.25 -11.94 24.36
N SER A 15 27.54 -12.89 23.49
CA SER A 15 27.33 -12.77 22.06
C SER A 15 25.82 -12.73 21.81
N PHE A 16 25.23 -11.54 21.76
CA PHE A 16 23.91 -11.38 21.20
C PHE A 16 24.00 -11.72 19.71
N SER A 17 23.49 -12.86 19.33
CA SER A 17 23.22 -13.20 17.93
C SER A 17 22.18 -12.18 17.44
N VAL A 18 22.62 -11.08 16.83
CA VAL A 18 21.75 -10.20 16.07
C VAL A 18 21.27 -11.04 14.90
N SER A 19 20.06 -11.61 15.03
CA SER A 19 19.38 -12.24 13.90
C SER A 19 19.35 -11.24 12.76
N ALA A 20 19.81 -11.63 11.59
CA ALA A 20 19.82 -10.78 10.41
C ALA A 20 18.39 -10.31 10.11
N GLN A 21 18.12 -9.01 10.30
CA GLN A 21 16.83 -8.38 10.09
C GLN A 21 16.70 -7.88 8.64
N PHE A 22 17.17 -8.65 7.68
CA PHE A 22 17.06 -8.36 6.25
C PHE A 22 16.63 -9.64 5.50
N ILE A 23 16.12 -9.47 4.28
CA ILE A 23 15.75 -10.60 3.41
C ILE A 23 17.03 -11.29 2.93
N ASP A 24 17.29 -12.48 3.43
CA ASP A 24 18.42 -13.32 2.99
C ASP A 24 18.12 -13.89 1.60
N ARG A 25 18.93 -13.49 0.62
CA ARG A 25 18.84 -13.96 -0.78
C ARG A 25 19.66 -15.21 -1.05
N ALA A 26 20.36 -15.74 -0.06
CA ALA A 26 21.08 -17.00 -0.21
C ALA A 26 20.08 -18.11 -0.57
N ASN A 27 20.43 -18.88 -1.60
CA ASN A 27 19.56 -19.95 -2.14
C ASN A 27 19.52 -21.13 -1.15
N LYS A 28 18.91 -20.93 0.02
CA LYS A 28 18.76 -21.94 1.06
C LYS A 28 17.35 -22.49 1.02
N VAL A 29 17.27 -23.83 1.12
CA VAL A 29 15.98 -24.52 1.26
C VAL A 29 15.45 -24.27 2.67
N SER A 30 14.31 -23.60 2.78
CA SER A 30 13.64 -23.40 4.07
C SER A 30 12.99 -24.70 4.52
N PRO A 31 13.30 -25.22 5.73
CA PRO A 31 12.66 -26.43 6.23
C PRO A 31 11.16 -26.27 6.50
N SER A 32 10.68 -25.03 6.67
CA SER A 32 9.27 -24.70 6.90
C SER A 32 8.42 -24.66 5.63
N ILE A 33 9.00 -24.97 4.46
CA ILE A 33 8.29 -24.96 3.17
C ILE A 33 8.32 -26.36 2.52
N ASP A 34 7.16 -26.78 2.04
CA ASP A 34 7.01 -27.90 1.12
C ASP A 34 7.12 -27.38 -0.32
N TYR A 35 8.32 -27.49 -0.91
CA TYR A 35 8.58 -26.97 -2.26
C TYR A 35 7.85 -27.75 -3.35
N ALA A 36 7.46 -29.02 -3.11
CA ALA A 36 6.66 -29.78 -4.07
C ALA A 36 5.24 -29.19 -4.18
N LYS A 37 4.64 -28.78 -3.06
CA LYS A 37 3.36 -28.06 -3.07
C LYS A 37 3.51 -26.66 -3.60
N LEU A 38 4.56 -25.92 -3.21
CA LEU A 38 4.80 -24.57 -3.67
C LEU A 38 4.95 -24.50 -5.20
N ALA A 39 5.50 -25.54 -5.84
CA ALA A 39 5.63 -25.64 -7.29
C ALA A 39 4.28 -25.62 -8.05
N TYR A 40 3.15 -25.86 -7.38
CA TYR A 40 1.83 -25.68 -7.99
C TYR A 40 1.57 -24.23 -8.42
N ILE A 41 2.25 -23.23 -7.82
CA ILE A 41 2.19 -21.84 -8.28
C ILE A 41 2.67 -21.75 -9.73
N ASP A 42 3.78 -22.39 -10.09
CA ASP A 42 4.30 -22.39 -11.45
C ASP A 42 3.28 -22.99 -12.44
N THR A 43 2.67 -24.09 -12.07
CA THR A 43 1.64 -24.75 -12.89
C THR A 43 0.41 -23.88 -13.06
N LEU A 44 -0.08 -23.27 -11.96
CA LEU A 44 -1.25 -22.42 -11.97
C LEU A 44 -1.03 -21.18 -12.85
N ILE A 45 0.07 -20.46 -12.63
CA ILE A 45 0.39 -19.24 -13.40
C ILE A 45 0.56 -19.56 -14.89
N ASN A 46 1.29 -20.66 -15.23
CA ASN A 46 1.46 -21.06 -16.61
C ASN A 46 0.13 -21.44 -17.30
N ASN A 47 -0.86 -21.94 -16.53
CA ASN A 47 -2.21 -22.17 -17.06
C ASN A 47 -2.91 -20.86 -17.40
N TYR A 48 -2.82 -19.84 -16.52
CA TYR A 48 -3.40 -18.52 -16.78
C TYR A 48 -2.78 -17.86 -18.01
N LEU A 49 -1.45 -17.94 -18.16
CA LEU A 49 -0.74 -17.41 -19.32
C LEU A 49 -1.12 -18.13 -20.62
N ARG A 50 -1.24 -19.47 -20.60
CA ARG A 50 -1.64 -20.25 -21.79
C ARG A 50 -3.06 -20.01 -22.25
N ASN A 51 -3.96 -19.74 -21.30
CA ASN A 51 -5.36 -19.42 -21.59
C ASN A 51 -5.57 -17.93 -21.89
N GLU A 52 -4.49 -17.14 -21.95
CA GLU A 52 -4.55 -15.69 -22.16
C GLU A 52 -5.42 -14.95 -21.11
N TRP A 53 -5.47 -15.45 -19.86
CA TRP A 53 -6.17 -14.83 -18.74
C TRP A 53 -5.29 -13.84 -17.96
N GLU A 54 -4.00 -13.86 -18.22
CA GLU A 54 -3.00 -12.92 -17.70
C GLU A 54 -1.84 -12.81 -18.67
N THR A 55 -1.13 -11.67 -18.67
CA THR A 55 0.02 -11.42 -19.57
C THR A 55 1.35 -11.58 -18.89
N GLY A 56 1.45 -11.13 -17.63
CA GLY A 56 2.72 -11.16 -16.91
C GLY A 56 2.56 -10.90 -15.43
N ILE A 57 3.32 -11.64 -14.63
CA ILE A 57 3.23 -11.66 -13.18
C ILE A 57 4.63 -11.72 -12.58
N VAL A 58 4.82 -11.04 -11.45
CA VAL A 58 5.94 -11.28 -10.55
C VAL A 58 5.40 -11.72 -9.20
N THR A 59 5.95 -12.82 -8.65
CA THR A 59 5.67 -13.27 -7.29
C THR A 59 6.91 -13.19 -6.43
N ILE A 60 6.75 -12.79 -5.16
CA ILE A 60 7.80 -12.87 -4.16
C ILE A 60 7.23 -13.42 -2.86
N ILE A 61 7.94 -14.37 -2.25
CA ILE A 61 7.61 -15.00 -0.98
C ILE A 61 8.84 -14.94 -0.10
N VAL A 62 8.70 -14.32 1.05
CA VAL A 62 9.71 -14.26 2.11
C VAL A 62 9.15 -14.97 3.34
N LYS A 63 9.90 -15.92 3.90
CA LYS A 63 9.52 -16.68 5.09
C LYS A 63 10.69 -16.71 6.06
N ASP A 64 10.47 -16.33 7.32
CA ASP A 64 11.53 -16.25 8.34
C ASP A 64 12.76 -15.43 7.89
N ASN A 65 12.54 -14.28 7.24
CA ASN A 65 13.55 -13.43 6.58
C ASN A 65 14.31 -14.11 5.42
N GLN A 66 13.93 -15.29 4.97
CA GLN A 66 14.55 -15.98 3.82
C GLN A 66 13.71 -15.78 2.56
N LEU A 67 14.36 -15.47 1.46
CA LEU A 67 13.73 -15.41 0.15
C LEU A 67 13.43 -16.83 -0.33
N VAL A 68 12.15 -17.23 -0.29
CA VAL A 68 11.68 -18.56 -0.70
C VAL A 68 11.43 -18.63 -2.21
N GLN A 69 10.82 -17.59 -2.75
CA GLN A 69 10.54 -17.45 -4.18
C GLN A 69 10.64 -16.00 -4.62
N TYR A 70 11.20 -15.76 -5.81
CA TYR A 70 11.18 -14.47 -6.48
C TYR A 70 11.26 -14.73 -7.98
N LYS A 71 10.12 -14.71 -8.66
CA LYS A 71 9.99 -15.14 -10.07
C LYS A 71 9.12 -14.18 -10.86
N GLY A 72 9.53 -13.96 -12.12
CA GLY A 72 8.72 -13.38 -13.17
C GLY A 72 8.19 -14.46 -14.10
N TYR A 73 6.96 -14.29 -14.59
CA TYR A 73 6.27 -15.19 -15.52
C TYR A 73 5.62 -14.39 -16.64
N GLY A 74 5.57 -14.97 -17.84
CA GLY A 74 4.96 -14.31 -18.99
C GLY A 74 5.78 -13.12 -19.50
N TYR A 75 5.11 -12.01 -19.81
CA TYR A 75 5.71 -10.90 -20.53
C TYR A 75 5.62 -9.57 -19.76
N LEU A 76 6.70 -8.82 -19.77
CA LEU A 76 6.72 -7.41 -19.41
C LEU A 76 5.90 -6.57 -20.40
N ASN A 77 5.97 -6.97 -21.66
CA ASN A 77 5.20 -6.43 -22.78
C ASN A 77 4.85 -7.59 -23.72
N ALA A 78 3.57 -7.92 -23.82
CA ALA A 78 3.10 -9.05 -24.63
C ALA A 78 3.25 -8.80 -26.13
N ALA A 79 3.04 -7.56 -26.60
CA ALA A 79 3.15 -7.22 -28.03
C ALA A 79 4.57 -7.43 -28.58
N THR A 80 5.59 -7.11 -27.78
CA THR A 80 6.99 -7.32 -28.16
C THR A 80 7.54 -8.66 -27.67
N ARG A 81 6.74 -9.43 -26.93
CA ARG A 81 7.15 -10.70 -26.29
C ARG A 81 8.36 -10.53 -25.36
N LYS A 82 8.56 -9.33 -24.80
CA LYS A 82 9.63 -9.08 -23.84
C LYS A 82 9.32 -9.85 -22.54
N PRO A 83 10.18 -10.79 -22.10
CA PRO A 83 9.93 -11.59 -20.90
C PRO A 83 9.77 -10.71 -19.66
N MET A 84 8.96 -11.16 -18.69
CA MET A 84 8.80 -10.51 -17.39
C MET A 84 10.01 -10.79 -16.50
N PRO A 85 10.91 -9.84 -16.27
CA PRO A 85 12.00 -10.03 -15.31
C PRO A 85 11.46 -9.91 -13.88
N PRO A 86 12.03 -10.60 -12.89
CA PRO A 86 11.60 -10.49 -11.51
C PRO A 86 11.66 -9.06 -10.96
N ASP A 87 12.64 -8.26 -11.42
CA ASP A 87 12.85 -6.87 -11.02
C ASP A 87 12.06 -5.86 -11.88
N ALA A 88 11.01 -6.30 -12.56
CA ALA A 88 10.08 -5.43 -13.26
C ALA A 88 9.48 -4.38 -12.31
N MET A 89 9.19 -3.20 -12.85
CA MET A 89 8.57 -2.10 -12.11
C MET A 89 7.06 -2.06 -12.40
N PHE A 90 6.30 -1.90 -11.33
CA PHE A 90 4.84 -1.90 -11.35
C PHE A 90 4.29 -0.59 -10.81
N ARG A 91 3.23 -0.07 -11.41
CA ARG A 91 2.41 0.98 -10.82
C ARG A 91 1.67 0.34 -9.66
N ILE A 92 2.13 0.62 -8.44
CA ILE A 92 1.61 -0.06 -7.23
C ILE A 92 0.29 0.53 -6.74
N MET A 93 -0.14 1.63 -7.33
CA MET A 93 -1.43 2.25 -7.05
C MET A 93 -1.71 2.37 -5.55
N SER A 94 -2.81 1.82 -5.06
CA SER A 94 -3.22 1.96 -3.66
C SER A 94 -2.28 1.31 -2.64
N GLN A 95 -1.30 0.52 -3.05
CA GLN A 95 -0.22 0.10 -2.15
C GLN A 95 0.64 1.29 -1.67
N THR A 96 0.60 2.43 -2.39
CA THR A 96 1.19 3.71 -1.96
C THR A 96 0.68 4.14 -0.58
N LYS A 97 -0.57 3.83 -0.24
CA LYS A 97 -1.23 4.23 1.03
C LYS A 97 -0.49 3.76 2.28
N ALA A 98 -0.01 2.52 2.26
CA ALA A 98 0.74 1.98 3.39
C ALA A 98 2.04 2.77 3.65
N ILE A 99 2.73 3.13 2.57
CA ILE A 99 3.98 3.92 2.64
C ILE A 99 3.68 5.34 3.15
N THR A 100 2.63 5.99 2.63
CA THR A 100 2.18 7.32 3.11
C THR A 100 1.74 7.27 4.57
N GLY A 101 1.04 6.20 4.97
CA GLY A 101 0.67 5.95 6.37
C GLY A 101 1.89 5.87 7.29
N VAL A 102 2.93 5.13 6.89
CA VAL A 102 4.21 5.09 7.61
C VAL A 102 4.85 6.49 7.68
N GLY A 103 4.77 7.29 6.60
CA GLY A 103 5.23 8.68 6.61
C GLY A 103 4.55 9.54 7.67
N ILE A 104 3.23 9.41 7.84
CA ILE A 104 2.48 10.06 8.94
C ILE A 104 2.95 9.56 10.30
N MET A 105 3.16 8.25 10.45
CA MET A 105 3.58 7.69 11.74
C MET A 105 5.02 8.06 12.12
N ILE A 106 5.88 8.37 11.16
CA ILE A 106 7.19 8.99 11.42
C ILE A 106 7.03 10.39 12.04
N LEU A 107 6.12 11.22 11.49
CA LEU A 107 5.83 12.54 12.04
C LEU A 107 5.16 12.44 13.43
N TYR A 108 4.32 11.43 13.63
CA TYR A 108 3.74 11.10 14.95
C TYR A 108 4.82 10.77 15.98
N GLU A 109 5.79 9.90 15.67
CA GLU A 109 6.91 9.58 16.59
C GLU A 109 7.83 10.78 16.85
N GLN A 110 7.90 11.73 15.92
CA GLN A 110 8.62 12.99 16.09
C GLN A 110 7.84 14.01 16.94
N GLY A 111 6.63 13.69 17.42
CA GLY A 111 5.78 14.58 18.19
C GLY A 111 5.25 15.79 17.39
N LYS A 112 5.23 15.70 16.07
CA LYS A 112 4.78 16.78 15.18
C LYS A 112 3.28 16.78 14.92
N LEU A 113 2.59 15.71 15.28
CA LEU A 113 1.13 15.55 15.22
C LEU A 113 0.66 14.48 16.21
N LEU A 114 -0.62 14.52 16.54
CA LEU A 114 -1.34 13.45 17.25
C LEU A 114 -2.35 12.79 16.31
N LEU A 115 -2.65 11.50 16.53
CA LEU A 115 -3.61 10.79 15.67
C LEU A 115 -5.02 11.37 15.75
N ASP A 116 -5.43 11.85 16.93
CA ASP A 116 -6.75 12.41 17.15
C ASP A 116 -6.78 13.96 17.04
N GLU A 117 -5.71 14.56 16.55
CA GLU A 117 -5.62 15.98 16.26
C GLU A 117 -6.47 16.34 15.02
N PRO A 118 -7.23 17.45 15.08
CA PRO A 118 -8.05 17.89 13.95
C PRO A 118 -7.21 18.23 12.72
N VAL A 119 -7.61 17.74 11.57
CA VAL A 119 -6.98 18.09 10.27
C VAL A 119 -7.02 19.59 10.03
N GLY A 120 -8.07 20.27 10.52
CA GLY A 120 -8.26 21.71 10.41
C GLY A 120 -7.21 22.56 11.12
N ASP A 121 -6.40 21.99 12.02
CA ASP A 121 -5.30 22.70 12.68
C ASP A 121 -4.11 22.88 11.74
N PHE A 122 -3.93 21.98 10.79
CA PHE A 122 -2.91 22.04 9.76
C PHE A 122 -3.43 22.67 8.44
N ILE A 123 -4.69 22.41 8.09
CA ILE A 123 -5.34 22.88 6.86
C ILE A 123 -6.65 23.56 7.23
N PRO A 124 -6.66 24.90 7.37
CA PRO A 124 -7.81 25.66 7.88
C PRO A 124 -9.13 25.43 7.13
N GLU A 125 -9.07 25.03 5.85
CA GLU A 125 -10.24 24.70 5.05
C GLU A 125 -11.04 23.50 5.59
N PHE A 126 -10.46 22.70 6.49
CA PHE A 126 -11.11 21.55 7.16
C PHE A 126 -11.65 21.86 8.56
N ARG A 127 -11.64 23.13 9.03
CA ARG A 127 -12.10 23.49 10.41
C ARG A 127 -13.59 23.37 10.61
N ASN A 128 -14.39 23.78 9.61
CA ASN A 128 -15.84 23.89 9.73
C ASN A 128 -16.51 22.99 8.69
N GLN A 129 -16.28 21.69 8.79
CA GLN A 129 -16.80 20.73 7.83
C GLN A 129 -18.32 20.62 7.92
N VAL A 130 -18.94 20.43 6.78
CA VAL A 130 -20.35 20.11 6.61
C VAL A 130 -20.49 18.73 5.98
N VAL A 131 -21.64 18.11 6.21
CA VAL A 131 -21.97 16.79 5.68
C VAL A 131 -23.12 16.94 4.68
N LEU A 132 -23.05 16.21 3.58
CA LEU A 132 -24.10 16.13 2.59
C LEU A 132 -25.39 15.61 3.23
N ASP A 133 -26.49 16.38 3.09
CA ASP A 133 -27.84 16.02 3.56
C ASP A 133 -28.71 15.52 2.40
N LYS A 134 -28.94 16.40 1.39
CA LYS A 134 -29.73 16.02 0.21
C LYS A 134 -28.97 16.38 -1.06
N PHE A 135 -29.12 15.57 -2.08
CA PHE A 135 -28.51 15.75 -3.39
C PHE A 135 -29.55 15.67 -4.49
N ASN A 136 -29.54 16.67 -5.39
CA ASN A 136 -30.35 16.68 -6.60
C ASN A 136 -29.49 16.28 -7.81
N ALA A 137 -29.73 15.11 -8.38
CA ALA A 137 -28.97 14.62 -9.52
C ALA A 137 -29.19 15.38 -10.83
N ALA A 138 -30.31 16.13 -10.95
CA ALA A 138 -30.65 16.84 -12.19
C ALA A 138 -29.76 18.05 -12.43
N ASP A 139 -29.33 18.77 -11.37
CA ASP A 139 -28.60 20.03 -11.46
C ASP A 139 -27.34 20.08 -10.57
N THR A 140 -27.06 18.98 -9.85
CA THR A 140 -25.95 18.86 -8.89
C THR A 140 -26.06 19.87 -7.74
N THR A 141 -27.27 20.33 -7.40
CA THR A 141 -27.49 21.10 -6.17
C THR A 141 -27.58 20.18 -4.96
N TYR A 142 -27.21 20.70 -3.79
CA TYR A 142 -27.26 19.93 -2.57
C TYR A 142 -27.47 20.82 -1.34
N THR A 143 -28.00 20.20 -0.27
CA THR A 143 -28.04 20.79 1.06
C THR A 143 -27.05 20.10 1.99
N THR A 144 -26.67 20.76 3.06
CA THR A 144 -25.71 20.25 4.02
C THR A 144 -26.18 20.49 5.44
N VAL A 145 -25.67 19.66 6.37
CA VAL A 145 -25.78 19.85 7.81
C VAL A 145 -24.38 19.96 8.41
N PRO A 146 -24.21 20.59 9.57
CA PRO A 146 -22.91 20.62 10.24
C PRO A 146 -22.38 19.23 10.55
N ALA A 147 -21.06 19.04 10.45
CA ALA A 147 -20.42 17.85 10.97
C ALA A 147 -20.55 17.82 12.50
N LYS A 148 -20.85 16.65 13.08
CA LYS A 148 -20.99 16.45 14.54
C LYS A 148 -19.66 16.64 15.28
N ARG A 149 -18.55 16.40 14.61
CA ARG A 149 -17.18 16.64 15.08
C ARG A 149 -16.24 16.93 13.89
N THR A 150 -15.10 17.46 14.19
CA THR A 150 -14.02 17.62 13.20
C THR A 150 -13.46 16.27 12.77
N ILE A 151 -12.94 16.18 11.53
CA ILE A 151 -12.17 15.04 11.07
C ILE A 151 -10.77 15.07 11.67
N THR A 152 -10.26 13.91 12.05
CA THR A 152 -8.94 13.72 12.64
C THR A 152 -7.98 13.02 11.69
N ILE A 153 -6.69 13.01 12.00
CA ILE A 153 -5.68 12.26 11.25
C ILE A 153 -5.99 10.75 11.29
N ARG A 154 -6.49 10.23 12.43
CA ARG A 154 -6.97 8.85 12.54
C ARG A 154 -8.09 8.55 11.55
N ASP A 155 -9.07 9.44 11.41
CA ASP A 155 -10.16 9.25 10.43
C ASP A 155 -9.66 9.15 9.00
N LEU A 156 -8.60 9.89 8.66
CA LEU A 156 -7.97 9.79 7.34
C LEU A 156 -7.25 8.44 7.15
N LEU A 157 -6.49 7.99 8.15
CA LEU A 157 -5.75 6.73 8.12
C LEU A 157 -6.68 5.51 8.08
N THR A 158 -7.89 5.63 8.62
CA THR A 158 -8.90 4.57 8.69
C THR A 158 -9.98 4.68 7.61
N HIS A 159 -9.91 5.69 6.73
CA HIS A 159 -10.96 5.95 5.75
C HIS A 159 -12.37 6.16 6.36
N SER A 160 -12.45 6.73 7.56
CA SER A 160 -13.71 7.02 8.26
C SER A 160 -14.08 8.51 8.32
N SER A 161 -13.37 9.36 7.57
CA SER A 161 -13.55 10.82 7.58
C SER A 161 -14.82 11.32 6.88
N GLY A 162 -15.39 10.55 5.95
CA GLY A 162 -16.45 10.99 5.05
C GLY A 162 -15.94 11.58 3.72
N ILE A 163 -14.63 11.64 3.49
CA ILE A 163 -14.04 11.99 2.19
C ILE A 163 -14.16 10.81 1.25
N ASP A 164 -14.64 11.08 0.03
CA ASP A 164 -14.88 10.09 -1.03
C ASP A 164 -13.84 10.20 -2.16
N TYR A 165 -13.97 9.40 -3.20
CA TYR A 165 -13.23 9.52 -4.46
C TYR A 165 -14.02 10.26 -5.53
N ALA A 166 -13.29 10.91 -6.46
CA ALA A 166 -13.90 11.64 -7.56
C ALA A 166 -14.44 10.74 -8.69
N ASP A 167 -13.96 9.51 -8.82
CA ASP A 167 -14.29 8.60 -9.93
C ASP A 167 -14.94 7.27 -9.49
N ILE A 168 -14.61 6.76 -8.31
CA ILE A 168 -15.13 5.48 -7.79
C ILE A 168 -16.01 5.64 -6.54
N GLY A 169 -16.25 6.88 -6.10
CA GLY A 169 -17.10 7.20 -4.95
C GLY A 169 -18.60 7.06 -5.22
N SER A 170 -19.41 7.53 -4.27
CA SER A 170 -20.86 7.60 -4.40
C SER A 170 -21.26 8.53 -5.57
N ALA A 171 -22.43 8.25 -6.18
CA ALA A 171 -22.88 9.06 -7.33
C ALA A 171 -22.98 10.55 -7.00
N ALA A 172 -23.45 10.91 -5.81
CA ALA A 172 -23.55 12.30 -5.35
C ALA A 172 -22.15 12.94 -5.20
N MET A 173 -21.24 12.28 -4.49
CA MET A 173 -19.90 12.84 -4.26
C MET A 173 -19.09 12.94 -5.55
N LYS A 174 -19.20 11.95 -6.46
CA LYS A 174 -18.58 12.03 -7.79
C LYS A 174 -19.05 13.27 -8.56
N ALA A 175 -20.34 13.55 -8.57
CA ALA A 175 -20.90 14.74 -9.27
C ALA A 175 -20.43 16.05 -8.62
N ILE A 176 -20.41 16.12 -7.29
CA ILE A 176 -19.94 17.28 -6.53
C ILE A 176 -18.46 17.53 -6.81
N TYR A 177 -17.62 16.47 -6.74
CA TYR A 177 -16.18 16.57 -6.95
C TYR A 177 -15.84 16.91 -8.41
N ALA A 178 -16.56 16.32 -9.39
CA ALA A 178 -16.40 16.65 -10.80
C ALA A 178 -16.72 18.14 -11.08
N LYS A 179 -17.83 18.66 -10.52
CA LYS A 179 -18.21 20.09 -10.63
C LYS A 179 -17.17 21.02 -10.00
N ALA A 180 -16.53 20.59 -8.91
CA ALA A 180 -15.45 21.33 -8.24
C ALA A 180 -14.08 21.13 -8.90
N GLY A 181 -13.94 20.22 -9.88
CA GLY A 181 -12.70 19.90 -10.57
C GLY A 181 -11.67 19.21 -9.67
N ILE A 182 -12.12 18.42 -8.67
CA ILE A 182 -11.23 17.61 -7.83
C ILE A 182 -10.64 16.45 -8.65
N PRO A 183 -9.31 16.23 -8.63
CA PRO A 183 -8.69 15.14 -9.36
C PRO A 183 -9.05 13.78 -8.76
N SER A 184 -8.99 12.72 -9.59
CA SER A 184 -9.23 11.35 -9.12
C SER A 184 -8.15 10.80 -8.16
N GLY A 185 -6.98 11.44 -8.11
CA GLY A 185 -5.81 10.92 -7.41
C GLY A 185 -5.06 9.83 -8.19
N LEU A 186 -5.51 9.46 -9.40
CA LEU A 186 -4.92 8.42 -10.25
C LEU A 186 -4.32 9.03 -11.53
N GLY A 187 -3.06 8.71 -11.83
CA GLY A 187 -2.41 9.11 -13.08
C GLY A 187 -1.61 10.41 -12.96
N TYR A 188 -1.58 11.19 -14.04
CA TYR A 188 -0.87 12.45 -14.17
C TYR A 188 -1.80 13.66 -13.98
N PHE A 189 -1.35 14.60 -13.16
CA PHE A 189 -2.03 15.91 -12.99
C PHE A 189 -1.00 17.02 -13.00
N ASP A 190 -1.18 17.99 -13.91
CA ASP A 190 -0.42 19.26 -13.89
C ASP A 190 -1.04 20.21 -12.86
N ARG A 191 -0.96 19.81 -11.60
CA ARG A 191 -1.58 20.50 -10.46
C ARG A 191 -0.71 20.33 -9.22
N ASP A 192 -0.93 21.17 -8.23
CA ASP A 192 -0.27 21.09 -6.92
C ASP A 192 -1.17 20.38 -5.89
N LEU A 193 -0.60 19.40 -5.18
CA LEU A 193 -1.32 18.59 -4.20
C LEU A 193 -1.97 19.46 -3.11
N LYS A 194 -1.25 20.44 -2.55
CA LYS A 194 -1.76 21.31 -1.49
C LYS A 194 -2.95 22.14 -1.96
N THR A 195 -2.89 22.67 -3.17
CA THR A 195 -3.97 23.45 -3.77
C THR A 195 -5.23 22.60 -3.94
N GLU A 196 -5.10 21.37 -4.43
CA GLU A 196 -6.24 20.49 -4.64
C GLU A 196 -6.85 20.00 -3.31
N MET A 197 -6.03 19.69 -2.30
CA MET A 197 -6.54 19.31 -0.99
C MET A 197 -7.23 20.46 -0.25
N LYS A 198 -6.78 21.70 -0.42
CA LYS A 198 -7.50 22.89 0.09
C LYS A 198 -8.86 23.10 -0.59
N LYS A 199 -8.98 22.81 -1.90
CA LYS A 199 -10.28 22.82 -2.58
C LYS A 199 -11.20 21.74 -2.01
N LEU A 200 -10.67 20.51 -1.81
CA LEU A 200 -11.40 19.40 -1.20
C LEU A 200 -11.96 19.77 0.17
N GLY A 201 -11.20 20.49 1.00
CA GLY A 201 -11.60 20.94 2.32
C GLY A 201 -12.82 21.89 2.35
N LYS A 202 -13.19 22.48 1.22
CA LYS A 202 -14.38 23.35 1.08
C LYS A 202 -15.64 22.60 0.66
N LEU A 203 -15.53 21.30 0.39
CA LEU A 203 -16.64 20.46 -0.06
C LEU A 203 -17.25 19.67 1.08
N PRO A 204 -18.51 19.23 0.97
CA PRO A 204 -19.14 18.45 2.02
C PRO A 204 -18.48 17.06 2.14
N LEU A 205 -18.52 16.52 3.35
CA LEU A 205 -18.27 15.10 3.62
C LEU A 205 -19.49 14.28 3.18
N GLY A 206 -19.29 13.03 2.76
CA GLY A 206 -20.37 12.14 2.35
C GLY A 206 -21.20 11.59 3.51
N PHE A 207 -20.66 11.63 4.74
CA PHE A 207 -21.31 11.17 5.98
C PHE A 207 -20.58 11.75 7.21
N GLN A 208 -21.16 11.54 8.40
CA GLN A 208 -20.57 12.03 9.65
C GLN A 208 -19.24 11.32 9.97
N PRO A 209 -18.19 12.06 10.36
CA PRO A 209 -16.88 11.47 10.67
C PRO A 209 -16.97 10.34 11.72
N GLY A 210 -16.34 9.21 11.42
CA GLY A 210 -16.31 8.00 12.24
C GLY A 210 -17.51 7.06 12.07
N GLU A 211 -18.53 7.43 11.30
CA GLU A 211 -19.78 6.65 11.22
C GLU A 211 -19.64 5.37 10.39
N LYS A 212 -18.81 5.39 9.36
CA LYS A 212 -18.57 4.23 8.48
C LYS A 212 -17.26 4.36 7.72
N PHE A 213 -16.84 3.27 7.11
CA PHE A 213 -15.70 3.22 6.19
C PHE A 213 -16.13 3.71 4.79
N GLN A 214 -15.37 4.63 4.22
CA GLN A 214 -15.49 5.06 2.82
C GLN A 214 -14.12 5.29 2.21
N TYR A 215 -13.76 4.43 1.28
CA TYR A 215 -12.50 4.55 0.56
C TYR A 215 -12.48 5.83 -0.27
N GLY A 216 -11.46 6.68 -0.09
CA GLY A 216 -11.45 8.02 -0.69
C GLY A 216 -10.06 8.65 -0.75
N LEU A 217 -10.02 9.95 -1.10
CA LEU A 217 -8.81 10.78 -1.21
C LEU A 217 -8.12 11.06 0.13
N ASN A 218 -8.51 10.36 1.20
CA ASN A 218 -7.94 10.50 2.54
C ASN A 218 -6.41 10.47 2.55
N THR A 219 -5.80 9.56 1.78
CA THR A 219 -4.35 9.38 1.80
C THR A 219 -3.62 10.41 0.94
N ASP A 220 -4.28 11.01 -0.06
CA ASP A 220 -3.76 12.21 -0.73
C ASP A 220 -3.72 13.38 0.24
N LEU A 221 -4.75 13.52 1.08
CA LEU A 221 -4.77 14.53 2.15
C LEU A 221 -3.70 14.25 3.21
N LEU A 222 -3.44 12.99 3.58
CA LEU A 222 -2.30 12.63 4.43
C LEU A 222 -0.95 13.00 3.78
N GLY A 223 -0.81 12.78 2.46
CA GLY A 223 0.37 13.23 1.71
C GLY A 223 0.54 14.76 1.77
N CYS A 224 -0.54 15.51 1.64
CA CYS A 224 -0.55 16.97 1.81
C CYS A 224 -0.14 17.38 3.24
N LEU A 225 -0.62 16.69 4.27
CA LEU A 225 -0.21 16.93 5.66
C LEU A 225 1.29 16.69 5.86
N ILE A 226 1.84 15.62 5.27
CA ILE A 226 3.29 15.37 5.29
C ILE A 226 4.04 16.57 4.69
N GLU A 227 3.62 17.06 3.52
CA GLU A 227 4.27 18.21 2.89
C GLU A 227 4.19 19.51 3.71
N ILE A 228 3.06 19.74 4.40
CA ILE A 228 2.87 20.93 5.24
C ILE A 228 3.73 20.84 6.50
N ILE A 229 3.70 19.71 7.19
CA ILE A 229 4.37 19.53 8.48
C ILE A 229 5.89 19.42 8.34
N SER A 230 6.36 18.74 7.28
CA SER A 230 7.80 18.55 7.02
C SER A 230 8.44 19.70 6.26
N ALA A 231 7.66 20.56 5.59
CA ALA A 231 8.10 21.56 4.62
C ALA A 231 8.88 20.97 3.42
N GLN A 232 8.69 19.68 3.12
CA GLN A 232 9.27 18.97 1.98
C GLN A 232 8.16 18.54 1.02
N THR A 233 8.51 18.19 -0.22
CA THR A 233 7.57 17.44 -1.08
C THR A 233 7.37 16.03 -0.55
N LEU A 234 6.21 15.42 -0.82
CA LEU A 234 5.94 14.04 -0.40
C LEU A 234 7.01 13.07 -0.94
N ASP A 235 7.46 13.25 -2.20
CA ASP A 235 8.53 12.46 -2.81
C ASP A 235 9.85 12.57 -2.03
N ALA A 236 10.28 13.78 -1.70
CA ALA A 236 11.52 14.01 -0.95
C ALA A 236 11.44 13.39 0.46
N PHE A 237 10.34 13.64 1.17
CA PHE A 237 10.14 13.13 2.52
C PHE A 237 10.15 11.59 2.58
N LEU A 238 9.41 10.91 1.70
CA LEU A 238 9.36 9.45 1.68
C LEU A 238 10.70 8.84 1.26
N ARG A 239 11.41 9.48 0.33
CA ARG A 239 12.75 9.04 -0.09
C ARG A 239 13.73 9.09 1.06
N GLU A 240 13.85 10.22 1.75
CA GLU A 240 14.83 10.43 2.82
C GLU A 240 14.52 9.57 4.06
N ASN A 241 13.25 9.41 4.40
CA ASN A 241 12.86 8.78 5.66
C ASN A 241 12.50 7.30 5.53
N ILE A 242 12.20 6.80 4.32
CA ILE A 242 11.80 5.41 4.11
C ILE A 242 12.67 4.72 3.05
N PHE A 243 12.73 5.25 1.81
CA PHE A 243 13.31 4.50 0.69
C PHE A 243 14.83 4.37 0.82
N GLU A 244 15.55 5.44 1.08
CA GLU A 244 17.02 5.42 1.23
C GLU A 244 17.46 4.62 2.46
N PRO A 245 16.90 4.80 3.67
CA PRO A 245 17.26 4.00 4.84
C PRO A 245 17.00 2.51 4.65
N LEU A 246 15.94 2.12 3.93
CA LEU A 246 15.60 0.73 3.65
C LEU A 246 16.35 0.16 2.43
N GLY A 247 17.00 0.99 1.62
CA GLY A 247 17.65 0.58 0.38
C GLY A 247 16.67 0.23 -0.74
N MET A 248 15.47 0.83 -0.74
CA MET A 248 14.45 0.70 -1.80
C MET A 248 14.84 1.56 -3.01
N LYS A 249 15.66 1.01 -3.91
CA LYS A 249 16.32 1.74 -5.00
C LYS A 249 15.46 1.90 -6.26
N ASP A 250 14.32 1.23 -6.29
CA ASP A 250 13.42 1.16 -7.46
C ASP A 250 11.98 1.58 -7.12
N THR A 251 11.84 2.48 -6.14
CA THR A 251 10.53 3.04 -5.72
C THR A 251 10.50 4.54 -5.96
N TYR A 252 9.53 5.01 -6.79
CA TYR A 252 9.50 6.38 -7.30
C TYR A 252 8.09 6.90 -7.51
N PHE A 253 7.88 8.20 -7.34
CA PHE A 253 6.78 8.92 -7.99
C PHE A 253 7.08 9.22 -9.47
N ASN A 254 8.31 9.68 -9.75
CA ASN A 254 8.80 9.97 -11.10
C ASN A 254 9.91 8.98 -11.42
N VAL A 255 9.61 7.97 -12.24
CA VAL A 255 10.58 6.94 -12.63
C VAL A 255 11.66 7.57 -13.50
N PRO A 256 12.95 7.41 -13.13
CA PRO A 256 14.05 7.89 -13.96
C PRO A 256 14.07 7.23 -15.34
N GLU A 257 14.37 8.01 -16.39
CA GLU A 257 14.38 7.57 -17.78
C GLU A 257 15.19 6.25 -18.00
N PRO A 258 16.39 6.06 -17.42
CA PRO A 258 17.13 4.80 -17.62
C PRO A 258 16.45 3.56 -17.05
N LYS A 259 15.42 3.73 -16.19
CA LYS A 259 14.65 2.64 -15.58
C LYS A 259 13.29 2.41 -16.25
N ALA A 260 12.84 3.30 -17.10
CA ALA A 260 11.53 3.24 -17.76
C ALA A 260 11.33 1.94 -18.57
N ASN A 261 12.41 1.38 -19.12
CA ASN A 261 12.38 0.12 -19.88
C ASN A 261 12.04 -1.12 -19.02
N ARG A 262 11.94 -0.99 -17.69
CA ARG A 262 11.52 -2.02 -16.74
C ARG A 262 10.06 -1.89 -16.33
N LEU A 263 9.34 -0.85 -16.78
CA LEU A 263 7.91 -0.70 -16.51
C LEU A 263 7.11 -1.78 -17.22
N ALA A 264 6.29 -2.51 -16.45
CA ALA A 264 5.36 -3.49 -16.99
C ALA A 264 4.24 -2.76 -17.74
N THR A 265 3.85 -3.29 -18.90
CA THR A 265 2.72 -2.77 -19.69
C THR A 265 1.42 -3.00 -18.92
N VAL A 266 0.54 -2.00 -18.93
CA VAL A 266 -0.79 -2.11 -18.32
C VAL A 266 -1.76 -2.67 -19.34
N TYR A 267 -2.64 -3.56 -18.88
CA TYR A 267 -3.66 -4.23 -19.68
C TYR A 267 -5.05 -4.03 -19.10
N THR A 268 -6.03 -4.18 -19.95
CA THR A 268 -7.45 -4.24 -19.63
C THR A 268 -8.12 -5.32 -20.48
N GLU A 269 -9.40 -5.55 -20.30
CA GLU A 269 -10.20 -6.42 -21.17
C GLU A 269 -11.14 -5.58 -22.05
N ASN A 270 -11.38 -6.08 -23.28
CA ASN A 270 -12.46 -5.58 -24.12
C ASN A 270 -13.79 -6.23 -23.72
N ASP A 271 -14.88 -5.92 -24.44
CA ASP A 271 -16.23 -6.42 -24.14
C ASP A 271 -16.36 -7.96 -24.34
N GLU A 272 -15.48 -8.59 -25.11
CA GLU A 272 -15.39 -10.04 -25.28
C GLU A 272 -14.43 -10.71 -24.26
N HIS A 273 -13.95 -9.97 -23.26
CA HIS A 273 -12.97 -10.43 -22.26
C HIS A 273 -11.60 -10.81 -22.80
N HIS A 274 -11.24 -10.33 -24.01
CA HIS A 274 -9.87 -10.47 -24.50
C HIS A 274 -8.97 -9.39 -23.91
N ILE A 275 -7.75 -9.79 -23.53
CA ILE A 275 -6.75 -8.86 -22.96
C ILE A 275 -6.25 -7.92 -24.06
N ILE A 276 -6.35 -6.64 -23.82
CA ILE A 276 -5.84 -5.57 -24.68
C ILE A 276 -4.94 -4.60 -23.90
N PRO A 277 -3.98 -3.94 -24.52
CA PRO A 277 -3.22 -2.89 -23.85
C PRO A 277 -4.13 -1.75 -23.38
N TRP A 278 -3.85 -1.21 -22.20
CA TRP A 278 -4.52 -0.02 -21.68
C TRP A 278 -4.19 1.18 -22.59
N SER A 279 -5.20 1.83 -23.14
CA SER A 279 -5.00 3.02 -24.00
C SER A 279 -4.71 4.27 -23.15
N HIS A 280 -3.99 5.24 -23.72
CA HIS A 280 -3.65 6.51 -23.06
C HIS A 280 -4.87 7.36 -22.66
N SER A 281 -6.02 7.12 -23.28
CA SER A 281 -7.28 7.83 -22.96
C SER A 281 -8.27 7.02 -22.14
N PHE A 282 -7.99 5.74 -21.87
CA PHE A 282 -8.93 4.90 -21.15
C PHE A 282 -9.06 5.39 -19.70
N ARG A 283 -10.28 5.69 -19.27
CA ARG A 283 -10.60 6.26 -17.96
C ARG A 283 -9.80 7.52 -17.60
N ASN A 284 -9.32 8.27 -18.60
CA ASN A 284 -8.47 9.46 -18.41
C ASN A 284 -7.19 9.18 -17.58
N ILE A 285 -6.67 7.95 -17.62
CA ILE A 285 -5.42 7.58 -16.96
C ILE A 285 -4.42 7.19 -18.05
N ASP A 286 -3.44 8.05 -18.30
CA ASP A 286 -2.31 7.72 -19.16
C ASP A 286 -1.42 6.68 -18.45
N PRO A 287 -1.21 5.47 -19.02
CA PRO A 287 -0.42 4.44 -18.37
C PRO A 287 1.07 4.82 -18.24
N ASP A 288 1.55 5.79 -18.98
CA ASP A 288 2.94 6.25 -18.94
C ASP A 288 3.18 7.35 -17.90
N TYR A 289 2.17 7.69 -17.10
CA TYR A 289 2.28 8.69 -16.05
C TYR A 289 3.50 8.52 -15.11
N PRO A 290 4.05 7.31 -14.85
CA PRO A 290 5.24 7.20 -14.00
C PRO A 290 6.48 7.88 -14.56
N THR A 291 6.59 8.05 -15.88
CA THR A 291 7.73 8.71 -16.54
C THR A 291 7.52 10.21 -16.78
N MET A 292 6.30 10.71 -16.53
CA MET A 292 5.97 12.11 -16.66
C MET A 292 6.41 12.87 -15.40
N LYS A 293 6.99 14.07 -15.59
CA LYS A 293 7.38 14.92 -14.45
C LYS A 293 6.14 15.46 -13.75
N LYS A 294 5.88 14.97 -12.55
CA LYS A 294 4.72 15.34 -11.71
C LYS A 294 5.11 16.30 -10.59
N HIS A 295 4.14 17.10 -10.17
CA HIS A 295 4.16 17.92 -8.97
C HIS A 295 3.04 17.52 -7.99
N TYR A 296 2.01 16.84 -8.48
CA TYR A 296 1.01 16.18 -7.65
C TYR A 296 1.51 14.77 -7.29
N PHE A 297 2.11 14.61 -6.13
CA PHE A 297 2.55 13.32 -5.61
C PHE A 297 1.38 12.67 -4.85
N SER A 298 0.57 11.88 -5.56
CA SER A 298 -0.58 11.22 -4.93
C SER A 298 -0.12 10.27 -3.81
N GLY A 299 -0.44 10.61 -2.56
CA GLY A 299 -0.21 9.75 -1.41
C GLY A 299 -1.07 8.48 -1.43
N GLY A 300 -2.15 8.51 -2.20
CA GLY A 300 -3.07 7.39 -2.36
C GLY A 300 -2.73 6.39 -3.46
N ALA A 301 -1.98 6.80 -4.53
CA ALA A 301 -1.80 5.92 -5.69
C ALA A 301 -0.59 6.25 -6.58
N GLY A 302 0.29 7.19 -6.19
CA GLY A 302 1.27 7.77 -7.11
C GLY A 302 2.55 6.98 -7.32
N LEU A 303 2.87 6.00 -6.48
CA LEU A 303 4.15 5.30 -6.53
C LEU A 303 4.20 4.18 -7.57
N THR A 304 5.40 3.99 -8.07
CA THR A 304 5.85 2.84 -8.86
C THR A 304 6.96 2.14 -8.07
N SER A 305 6.95 0.81 -8.02
CA SER A 305 7.93 0.02 -7.25
C SER A 305 8.17 -1.35 -7.89
N THR A 306 9.15 -2.08 -7.36
CA THR A 306 9.37 -3.51 -7.66
C THR A 306 8.80 -4.38 -6.54
N ALA A 307 8.56 -5.65 -6.83
CA ALA A 307 8.14 -6.62 -5.80
C ALA A 307 9.17 -6.73 -4.68
N PHE A 308 10.47 -6.63 -5.00
CA PHE A 308 11.53 -6.75 -4.00
C PHE A 308 11.60 -5.53 -3.06
N ASP A 309 11.56 -4.30 -3.59
CA ASP A 309 11.54 -3.09 -2.76
C ASP A 309 10.34 -3.07 -1.82
N TYR A 310 9.17 -3.43 -2.36
CA TYR A 310 7.97 -3.45 -1.53
C TYR A 310 8.00 -4.59 -0.48
N ALA A 311 8.64 -5.74 -0.80
CA ALA A 311 8.88 -6.79 0.19
C ALA A 311 9.81 -6.34 1.32
N ILE A 312 10.83 -5.52 1.03
CA ILE A 312 11.68 -4.88 2.05
C ILE A 312 10.83 -4.03 2.99
N PHE A 313 9.95 -3.19 2.44
CA PHE A 313 9.05 -2.34 3.21
C PHE A 313 8.13 -3.17 4.13
N MET A 314 7.51 -4.20 3.60
CA MET A 314 6.64 -5.09 4.38
C MET A 314 7.42 -5.89 5.44
N GLN A 315 8.65 -6.33 5.11
CA GLN A 315 9.52 -7.02 6.06
C GLN A 315 9.96 -6.10 7.20
N MET A 316 10.21 -4.83 6.93
CA MET A 316 10.48 -3.81 7.96
C MET A 316 9.31 -3.74 8.96
N LEU A 317 8.07 -3.68 8.49
CA LEU A 317 6.90 -3.69 9.35
C LEU A 317 6.78 -5.00 10.14
N LEU A 318 6.93 -6.15 9.46
CA LEU A 318 6.86 -7.47 10.11
C LEU A 318 7.93 -7.65 11.20
N ASN A 319 9.08 -6.99 11.06
CA ASN A 319 10.16 -6.96 12.04
C ASN A 319 9.96 -5.90 13.14
N GLY A 320 8.78 -5.31 13.29
CA GLY A 320 8.49 -4.29 14.30
C GLY A 320 9.20 -2.96 14.02
N GLY A 321 9.22 -2.54 12.75
CA GLY A 321 9.69 -1.23 12.32
C GLY A 321 11.20 -1.13 12.04
N ILE A 322 11.89 -2.27 11.88
CA ILE A 322 13.34 -2.29 11.64
C ILE A 322 13.70 -3.19 10.45
N TYR A 323 14.67 -2.77 9.63
CA TYR A 323 15.24 -3.56 8.55
C TYR A 323 16.73 -3.26 8.41
N ASN A 324 17.56 -4.29 8.30
CA ASN A 324 19.02 -4.18 8.14
C ASN A 324 19.68 -3.17 9.11
N GLY A 325 19.26 -3.20 10.38
CA GLY A 325 19.76 -2.31 11.43
C GLY A 325 19.21 -0.88 11.37
N LYS A 326 18.41 -0.52 10.37
CA LYS A 326 17.75 0.79 10.25
C LYS A 326 16.35 0.73 10.82
N ARG A 327 16.08 1.53 11.85
CA ARG A 327 14.76 1.67 12.46
C ARG A 327 14.01 2.81 11.79
N ILE A 328 12.84 2.49 11.27
CA ILE A 328 11.91 3.45 10.64
C ILE A 328 10.83 3.83 11.64
N LEU A 329 10.27 2.84 12.37
CA LEU A 329 9.25 3.03 13.40
C LEU A 329 9.59 2.22 14.64
N SER A 330 9.03 2.60 15.78
CA SER A 330 9.08 1.77 16.99
C SER A 330 8.17 0.54 16.86
N PRO A 331 8.44 -0.55 17.60
CA PRO A 331 7.56 -1.71 17.60
C PRO A 331 6.13 -1.35 18.01
N ARG A 332 5.98 -0.44 18.97
CA ARG A 332 4.66 -0.01 19.44
C ARG A 332 3.85 0.73 18.36
N THR A 333 4.51 1.57 17.57
CA THR A 333 3.87 2.27 16.46
C THR A 333 3.39 1.28 15.40
N VAL A 334 4.18 0.27 15.07
CA VAL A 334 3.77 -0.80 14.14
C VAL A 334 2.56 -1.58 14.69
N GLU A 335 2.56 -1.92 15.99
CA GLU A 335 1.39 -2.56 16.62
C GLU A 335 0.13 -1.70 16.50
N ILE A 336 0.21 -0.38 16.75
CA ILE A 336 -0.93 0.53 16.58
C ILE A 336 -1.41 0.51 15.14
N MET A 337 -0.50 0.58 14.17
CA MET A 337 -0.86 0.57 12.74
C MET A 337 -1.55 -0.72 12.30
N THR A 338 -1.13 -1.86 12.86
CA THR A 338 -1.62 -3.20 12.49
C THR A 338 -2.64 -3.76 13.49
N SER A 339 -3.23 -2.90 14.33
CA SER A 339 -4.36 -3.23 15.21
C SER A 339 -5.65 -2.61 14.67
N ASN A 340 -6.79 -3.22 14.99
CA ASN A 340 -8.08 -2.65 14.63
C ASN A 340 -8.27 -1.24 15.20
N GLN A 341 -8.70 -0.30 14.37
CA GLN A 341 -8.92 1.11 14.70
C GLN A 341 -10.39 1.54 14.52
N LEU A 342 -11.26 0.62 14.14
CA LEU A 342 -12.69 0.88 13.92
C LEU A 342 -13.53 0.03 14.88
N ASP A 343 -14.68 0.55 15.30
CA ASP A 343 -15.63 -0.18 16.14
C ASP A 343 -16.50 -1.19 15.35
N PHE A 344 -16.21 -1.36 14.06
CA PHE A 344 -16.93 -2.24 13.15
C PHE A 344 -15.96 -2.88 12.12
N HIS A 345 -16.35 -4.00 11.53
CA HIS A 345 -15.64 -4.61 10.40
C HIS A 345 -15.92 -3.81 9.12
N PHE A 346 -14.88 -3.30 8.45
CA PHE A 346 -15.04 -2.36 7.33
C PHE A 346 -15.71 -2.98 6.09
N ASN A 347 -15.55 -4.29 5.89
CA ASN A 347 -16.15 -5.06 4.79
C ASN A 347 -17.10 -6.17 5.28
N GLY A 348 -17.50 -6.12 6.57
CA GLY A 348 -18.35 -7.11 7.22
C GLY A 348 -17.60 -8.31 7.85
N THR A 349 -16.31 -8.50 7.57
CA THR A 349 -15.48 -9.58 8.13
C THR A 349 -14.16 -9.11 8.68
N ASP A 350 -13.43 -8.27 7.94
CA ASP A 350 -12.09 -7.83 8.30
C ASP A 350 -12.12 -6.54 9.12
N ASP A 351 -11.09 -6.37 9.93
CA ASP A 351 -10.79 -5.16 10.66
C ASP A 351 -9.98 -4.20 9.80
N PHE A 352 -9.87 -2.93 10.23
CA PHE A 352 -9.02 -1.94 9.56
C PHE A 352 -8.11 -1.22 10.56
N GLY A 353 -6.82 -1.19 10.23
CA GLY A 353 -5.80 -0.48 10.99
C GLY A 353 -5.50 0.91 10.43
N LEU A 354 -4.32 1.44 10.71
CA LEU A 354 -3.88 2.71 10.14
C LEU A 354 -3.27 2.48 8.74
N GLY A 355 -4.16 2.35 7.75
CA GLY A 355 -3.80 2.14 6.34
C GLY A 355 -3.67 0.69 5.88
N PHE A 356 -4.14 -0.27 6.68
CA PHE A 356 -4.11 -1.71 6.38
C PHE A 356 -5.46 -2.37 6.67
N GLU A 357 -5.89 -3.24 5.78
CA GLU A 357 -6.82 -4.31 6.10
C GLU A 357 -6.16 -5.30 7.05
N ILE A 358 -6.89 -5.78 8.04
CA ILE A 358 -6.39 -6.69 9.07
C ILE A 358 -7.32 -7.88 9.16
N VAL A 359 -6.78 -9.07 9.04
CA VAL A 359 -7.55 -10.32 9.20
C VAL A 359 -8.04 -10.44 10.63
N SER A 360 -9.35 -10.32 10.83
CA SER A 360 -10.01 -10.49 12.12
C SER A 360 -10.14 -11.97 12.53
N ASP A 361 -10.67 -12.24 13.73
CA ASP A 361 -11.05 -13.60 14.12
C ASP A 361 -12.08 -14.20 13.15
N LYS A 362 -13.04 -13.40 12.70
CA LYS A 362 -14.09 -13.82 11.77
C LYS A 362 -13.50 -14.19 10.40
N ALA A 363 -12.66 -13.33 9.84
CA ALA A 363 -12.03 -13.53 8.55
C ALA A 363 -11.03 -14.72 8.56
N ALA A 364 -10.29 -14.92 9.63
CA ALA A 364 -9.35 -16.04 9.78
C ALA A 364 -10.03 -17.43 9.74
N ASN A 365 -11.33 -17.50 10.03
CA ASN A 365 -12.11 -18.74 9.90
C ASN A 365 -12.65 -18.98 8.48
N LEU A 366 -12.50 -18.00 7.57
CA LEU A 366 -13.04 -18.06 6.20
C LEU A 366 -11.96 -18.25 5.13
N GLY A 367 -10.70 -18.09 5.48
CA GLY A 367 -9.59 -18.13 4.53
C GLY A 367 -8.28 -18.64 5.15
N PRO A 368 -7.20 -18.74 4.36
CA PRO A 368 -5.95 -19.34 4.81
C PRO A 368 -5.09 -18.41 5.66
N LYS A 369 -5.31 -17.09 5.60
CA LYS A 369 -4.49 -16.10 6.32
C LYS A 369 -4.78 -16.16 7.83
N ASN A 370 -3.72 -16.08 8.64
CA ASN A 370 -3.88 -16.04 10.09
C ASN A 370 -4.44 -14.70 10.56
N LYS A 371 -5.17 -14.72 11.70
CA LYS A 371 -5.56 -13.50 12.43
C LYS A 371 -4.37 -12.57 12.62
N GLY A 372 -4.56 -11.27 12.42
CA GLY A 372 -3.54 -10.26 12.52
C GLY A 372 -2.65 -10.13 11.28
N SER A 373 -2.88 -10.94 10.23
CA SER A 373 -2.29 -10.66 8.93
C SER A 373 -2.79 -9.32 8.41
N PHE A 374 -1.90 -8.52 7.83
CA PHE A 374 -2.25 -7.20 7.30
C PHE A 374 -1.90 -7.10 5.82
N SER A 375 -2.79 -6.48 5.05
CA SER A 375 -2.76 -6.50 3.59
C SER A 375 -3.38 -5.26 2.97
N TRP A 376 -3.17 -5.11 1.68
CA TRP A 376 -3.95 -4.29 0.76
C TRP A 376 -3.61 -4.68 -0.69
N GLY A 377 -4.23 -3.97 -1.63
CA GLY A 377 -4.00 -4.17 -3.06
C GLY A 377 -3.81 -2.88 -3.82
N GLY A 378 -3.53 -2.99 -5.12
CA GLY A 378 -3.44 -1.90 -6.07
C GLY A 378 -4.41 -2.08 -7.23
N TYR A 379 -4.87 -0.98 -7.80
CA TYR A 379 -5.89 -0.94 -8.85
C TYR A 379 -5.59 -1.82 -10.07
N TYR A 380 -4.32 -2.02 -10.41
CA TYR A 380 -3.91 -2.86 -11.54
C TYR A 380 -3.64 -4.33 -11.14
N GLY A 381 -4.25 -4.82 -10.05
CA GLY A 381 -4.17 -6.22 -9.64
C GLY A 381 -2.95 -6.58 -8.78
N THR A 382 -2.14 -5.60 -8.39
CA THR A 382 -1.07 -5.86 -7.41
C THR A 382 -1.66 -6.14 -6.03
N THR A 383 -1.10 -7.11 -5.29
CA THR A 383 -1.50 -7.41 -3.91
C THR A 383 -0.30 -7.75 -3.05
N TYR A 384 -0.41 -7.48 -1.75
CA TYR A 384 0.55 -7.88 -0.74
C TYR A 384 -0.13 -8.28 0.57
N TRP A 385 0.56 -9.10 1.34
CA TRP A 385 0.23 -9.31 2.74
C TRP A 385 1.48 -9.66 3.55
N ALA A 386 1.42 -9.34 4.84
CA ALA A 386 2.33 -9.85 5.84
C ALA A 386 1.55 -10.62 6.89
N ASP A 387 2.07 -11.77 7.29
CA ASP A 387 1.50 -12.65 8.31
C ASP A 387 2.47 -12.77 9.48
N PRO A 388 2.22 -12.07 10.61
CA PRO A 388 3.09 -12.10 11.77
C PRO A 388 3.22 -13.49 12.40
N LYS A 389 2.14 -14.29 12.41
CA LYS A 389 2.14 -15.64 12.97
C LYS A 389 2.95 -16.61 12.12
N ALA A 390 2.82 -16.50 10.79
CA ALA A 390 3.61 -17.29 9.86
C ALA A 390 5.01 -16.70 9.61
N LYS A 391 5.31 -15.49 10.09
CA LYS A 391 6.56 -14.74 9.78
C LYS A 391 6.82 -14.69 8.28
N MET A 392 5.83 -14.26 7.53
CA MET A 392 5.81 -14.34 6.07
C MET A 392 5.39 -13.00 5.45
N VAL A 393 6.06 -12.64 4.36
CA VAL A 393 5.69 -11.54 3.46
C VAL A 393 5.52 -12.10 2.06
N CYS A 394 4.41 -11.78 1.42
CA CYS A 394 4.11 -12.21 0.06
C CYS A 394 3.59 -11.05 -0.77
N LEU A 395 4.02 -11.01 -2.03
CA LEU A 395 3.46 -10.11 -3.04
C LEU A 395 3.18 -10.85 -4.34
N ILE A 396 2.13 -10.42 -5.01
CA ILE A 396 1.76 -10.83 -6.37
C ILE A 396 1.56 -9.53 -7.15
N MET A 397 2.35 -9.34 -8.20
CA MET A 397 2.38 -8.10 -8.95
C MET A 397 1.92 -8.35 -10.38
N THR A 398 0.79 -7.76 -10.76
CA THR A 398 0.23 -7.75 -12.12
C THR A 398 -0.01 -6.31 -12.56
N GLN A 399 -0.37 -6.10 -13.83
CA GLN A 399 -0.79 -4.80 -14.37
C GLN A 399 -2.01 -5.00 -15.28
N HIS A 400 -3.07 -5.62 -14.73
CA HIS A 400 -4.27 -5.99 -15.47
C HIS A 400 -5.54 -5.67 -14.67
N THR A 401 -6.41 -4.82 -15.22
CA THR A 401 -7.69 -4.45 -14.60
C THR A 401 -8.66 -3.81 -15.62
N PRO A 402 -9.98 -4.09 -15.58
CA PRO A 402 -10.56 -5.23 -14.87
C PRO A 402 -10.02 -6.56 -15.42
N ASN A 403 -10.08 -7.61 -14.62
CA ASN A 403 -9.68 -8.95 -15.01
C ASN A 403 -10.82 -9.92 -14.65
N SER A 404 -11.46 -10.52 -15.64
CA SER A 404 -12.55 -11.49 -15.47
C SER A 404 -12.09 -12.80 -14.79
N HIS A 405 -10.77 -13.04 -14.77
CA HIS A 405 -10.11 -14.16 -14.09
C HIS A 405 -9.31 -13.71 -12.86
N GLY A 406 -9.88 -12.75 -12.09
CA GLY A 406 -9.21 -12.10 -10.94
C GLY A 406 -8.96 -12.98 -9.71
N ASP A 407 -9.31 -14.26 -9.74
CA ASP A 407 -9.16 -15.22 -8.64
C ASP A 407 -7.73 -15.79 -8.48
N LEU A 408 -6.81 -15.45 -9.40
CA LEU A 408 -5.43 -15.97 -9.40
C LEU A 408 -4.69 -15.70 -8.09
N ALA A 409 -4.78 -14.48 -7.57
CA ALA A 409 -4.10 -14.11 -6.32
C ALA A 409 -4.62 -14.92 -5.12
N SER A 410 -5.92 -15.20 -5.05
CA SER A 410 -6.52 -16.03 -4.01
C SER A 410 -6.02 -17.47 -4.10
N LYS A 411 -6.00 -18.06 -5.30
CA LYS A 411 -5.48 -19.42 -5.53
C LYS A 411 -4.01 -19.56 -5.19
N ILE A 412 -3.19 -18.56 -5.54
CA ILE A 412 -1.76 -18.53 -5.15
C ILE A 412 -1.65 -18.47 -3.62
N THR A 413 -2.48 -17.66 -2.95
CA THR A 413 -2.49 -17.57 -1.49
C THR A 413 -2.78 -18.95 -0.86
N ASP A 414 -3.78 -19.68 -1.34
CA ASP A 414 -4.10 -21.03 -0.84
C ASP A 414 -2.93 -21.99 -1.01
N ILE A 415 -2.25 -21.96 -2.17
CA ILE A 415 -1.06 -22.80 -2.42
C ILE A 415 0.06 -22.46 -1.44
N ILE A 416 0.33 -21.16 -1.22
CA ILE A 416 1.38 -20.71 -0.28
C ILE A 416 1.10 -21.27 1.12
N TYR A 417 -0.11 -21.07 1.66
CA TYR A 417 -0.44 -21.58 3.00
C TYR A 417 -0.47 -23.10 3.08
N SER A 418 -0.89 -23.80 2.02
CA SER A 418 -0.85 -25.26 1.97
C SER A 418 0.56 -25.82 1.92
N SER A 419 1.55 -25.02 1.48
CA SER A 419 2.96 -25.38 1.43
C SER A 419 3.70 -25.20 2.76
N LEU A 420 3.09 -24.55 3.76
CA LEU A 420 3.72 -24.36 5.05
C LEU A 420 3.81 -25.69 5.81
N ARG A 421 4.99 -26.00 6.34
CA ARG A 421 5.22 -27.10 7.27
C ARG A 421 5.19 -26.59 8.71
N LYS A 422 4.70 -27.41 9.61
CA LYS A 422 4.68 -27.12 11.07
C LYS A 422 6.07 -27.11 11.66
#